data_cfd60efd975bd3f446ed61a04c844e7a
#
_entry.id   cfd60efd975bd3f446ed61a04c844e7a
#
_cell.length_a   1.000
_cell.length_b   1.000
_cell.length_c   1.000
_cell.angle_alpha   90.00
_cell.angle_beta   90.00
_cell.angle_gamma   90.00
#
_symmetry.space_group_name_H-M   'P 1'
#
loop_
_entity.id
_entity.type
_entity.pdbx_description
1 polymer ?
#
loop_
_entity_poly.entity_id
_entity_poly.type
_entity_poly.pdbx_seq_one_letter_code
_entity_poly.pdbx_strand_id
1 'polypeptide(L)'
;MLEIYTRNGCTYCEKLKIILDSFDVNFSAQNLDDDFTREEFYEKFGDGATFPQVLMDGSNMGGCAETIEYLVSIGCLQEEKDLECTV
;
A
#
# COMPACT_ATOMS: atom_id res chain seq x y z
N MET A 1 -7.21 -7.98 7.46
CA MET A 1 -6.11 -8.33 6.57
C MET A 1 -5.75 -7.14 5.68
N LEU A 2 -4.48 -6.94 5.46
CA LEU A 2 -4.00 -5.82 4.65
C LEU A 2 -4.01 -6.18 3.17
N GLU A 3 -4.64 -5.36 2.36
CA GLU A 3 -4.67 -5.54 0.90
C GLU A 3 -4.01 -4.34 0.24
N ILE A 4 -3.11 -4.60 -0.70
CA ILE A 4 -2.38 -3.56 -1.41
C ILE A 4 -2.73 -3.62 -2.89
N TYR A 5 -3.17 -2.50 -3.45
CA TYR A 5 -3.43 -2.38 -4.88
C TYR A 5 -2.21 -1.74 -5.53
N THR A 6 -1.54 -2.50 -6.39
CA THR A 6 -0.26 -2.13 -6.99
C THR A 6 -0.31 -2.16 -8.51
N ARG A 7 0.76 -1.65 -9.14
CA ARG A 7 0.97 -1.76 -10.58
C ARG A 7 2.44 -2.03 -10.88
N ASN A 8 2.72 -2.53 -12.08
CA ASN A 8 4.09 -2.75 -12.51
C ASN A 8 4.81 -1.41 -12.68
N GLY A 9 6.08 -1.37 -12.34
CA GLY A 9 6.90 -0.17 -12.47
C GLY A 9 6.64 0.90 -11.41
N CYS A 10 5.92 0.56 -10.35
CA CYS A 10 5.61 1.49 -9.27
C CYS A 10 6.66 1.36 -8.15
N THR A 11 7.52 2.37 -8.03
CA THR A 11 8.58 2.38 -7.01
C THR A 11 8.03 2.34 -5.60
N TYR A 12 6.99 3.12 -5.32
CA TYR A 12 6.37 3.14 -3.99
C TYR A 12 5.68 1.83 -3.64
N CYS A 13 5.08 1.17 -4.65
CA CYS A 13 4.46 -0.14 -4.43
C CYS A 13 5.50 -1.16 -4.00
N GLU A 14 6.63 -1.19 -4.67
CA GLU A 14 7.72 -2.11 -4.35
C GLU A 14 8.31 -1.79 -2.97
N LYS A 15 8.52 -0.52 -2.68
CA LYS A 15 9.06 -0.10 -1.39
C LYS A 15 8.14 -0.50 -0.25
N LEU A 16 6.84 -0.29 -0.40
CA LEU A 16 5.86 -0.67 0.61
C LEU A 16 5.86 -2.18 0.86
N LYS A 17 5.88 -2.98 -0.19
CA LYS A 17 5.92 -4.43 -0.06
C LYS A 17 7.17 -4.91 0.67
N ILE A 18 8.33 -4.33 0.34
CA ILE A 18 9.59 -4.66 0.99
C ILE A 18 9.55 -4.32 2.48
N ILE A 19 9.04 -3.15 2.82
CA ILE A 19 8.94 -2.72 4.22
C ILE A 19 8.02 -3.66 5.01
N LEU A 20 6.85 -3.96 4.49
CA LEU A 20 5.89 -4.83 5.17
C LEU A 20 6.46 -6.23 5.36
N ASP A 21 7.15 -6.73 4.34
CA ASP A 21 7.76 -8.05 4.40
C ASP A 21 8.89 -8.10 5.44
N SER A 22 9.70 -7.06 5.51
CA SER A 22 10.81 -7.00 6.46
C SER A 22 10.37 -6.94 7.92
N PHE A 23 9.14 -6.50 8.19
CA PHE A 23 8.56 -6.48 9.54
C PHE A 23 7.54 -7.60 9.77
N ASP A 24 7.52 -8.60 8.88
CA ASP A 24 6.63 -9.76 8.97
C ASP A 24 5.13 -9.39 9.00
N VAL A 25 4.77 -8.31 8.34
CA VAL A 25 3.37 -7.90 8.22
C VAL A 25 2.75 -8.64 7.03
N ASN A 26 1.72 -9.42 7.29
CA ASN A 26 1.03 -10.16 6.24
C ASN A 26 0.16 -9.24 5.40
N PHE A 27 0.22 -9.40 4.09
CA PHE A 27 -0.60 -8.62 3.17
C PHE A 27 -0.92 -9.44 1.91
N SER A 28 -1.97 -9.02 1.22
CA SER A 28 -2.34 -9.56 -0.08
C SER A 28 -2.12 -8.46 -1.12
N ALA A 29 -1.40 -8.74 -2.19
CA ALA A 29 -1.14 -7.78 -3.25
C ALA A 29 -2.03 -8.06 -4.46
N GLN A 30 -2.75 -7.02 -4.92
CA GLN A 30 -3.55 -7.05 -6.13
C GLN A 30 -2.82 -6.23 -7.18
N ASN A 31 -2.62 -6.78 -8.38
CA ASN A 31 -1.84 -6.12 -9.41
C ASN A 31 -2.72 -5.65 -10.57
N LEU A 32 -2.47 -4.43 -11.03
CA LEU A 32 -3.22 -3.84 -12.15
C LEU A 32 -3.10 -4.71 -13.39
N ASP A 33 -4.22 -4.92 -14.07
CA ASP A 33 -4.39 -5.73 -15.29
C ASP A 33 -4.29 -7.24 -15.06
N ASP A 34 -3.83 -7.68 -13.91
CA ASP A 34 -3.84 -9.10 -13.53
C ASP A 34 -5.06 -9.41 -12.65
N ASP A 35 -5.28 -8.59 -11.63
CA ASP A 35 -6.31 -8.82 -10.62
C ASP A 35 -7.44 -7.81 -10.68
N PHE A 36 -7.21 -6.65 -11.26
CA PHE A 36 -8.22 -5.59 -11.41
C PHE A 36 -7.88 -4.72 -12.60
N THR A 37 -8.89 -3.98 -13.09
CA THR A 37 -8.69 -3.03 -14.19
C THR A 37 -8.53 -1.61 -13.62
N ARG A 38 -8.00 -0.71 -14.45
CA ARG A 38 -7.87 0.70 -14.08
C ARG A 38 -9.23 1.33 -13.76
N GLU A 39 -10.27 0.94 -14.50
CA GLU A 39 -11.62 1.43 -14.24
C GLU A 39 -12.13 0.98 -12.87
N GLU A 40 -11.93 -0.29 -12.52
CA GLU A 40 -12.30 -0.82 -11.22
C GLU A 40 -11.55 -0.10 -10.10
N PHE A 41 -10.28 0.21 -10.34
CA PHE A 41 -9.45 0.94 -9.38
C PHE A 41 -10.00 2.34 -9.09
N TYR A 42 -10.32 3.10 -10.14
CA TYR A 42 -10.86 4.45 -9.96
C TYR A 42 -12.26 4.45 -9.37
N GLU A 43 -13.06 3.44 -9.69
CA GLU A 43 -14.39 3.28 -9.08
C GLU A 43 -14.30 3.04 -7.59
N LYS A 44 -13.29 2.29 -7.15
CA LYS A 44 -13.08 1.96 -5.74
C LYS A 44 -12.40 3.08 -4.94
N PHE A 45 -11.42 3.74 -5.53
CA PHE A 45 -10.58 4.71 -4.83
C PHE A 45 -10.79 6.16 -5.28
N GLY A 46 -11.54 6.38 -6.34
CA GLY A 46 -11.82 7.70 -6.88
C GLY A 46 -10.96 8.07 -8.08
N ASP A 47 -11.46 8.98 -8.92
CA ASP A 47 -10.72 9.47 -10.08
C ASP A 47 -9.44 10.18 -9.64
N GLY A 48 -8.35 9.87 -10.32
CA GLY A 48 -7.06 10.46 -9.99
C GLY A 48 -6.32 9.80 -8.85
N ALA A 49 -6.84 8.70 -8.31
CA ALA A 49 -6.15 7.95 -7.27
C ALA A 49 -4.81 7.42 -7.78
N THR A 50 -3.81 7.42 -6.90
CA THR A 50 -2.45 6.98 -7.22
C THR A 50 -2.15 5.62 -6.61
N PHE A 51 -1.09 4.97 -7.10
CA PHE A 51 -0.60 3.72 -6.54
C PHE A 51 0.56 3.98 -5.58
N PRO A 52 0.72 3.17 -4.54
CA PRO A 52 -0.19 2.10 -4.12
C PRO A 52 -1.42 2.63 -3.38
N GLN A 53 -2.47 1.82 -3.29
CA GLN A 53 -3.60 2.09 -2.40
C GLN A 53 -3.76 0.89 -1.49
N VAL A 54 -4.06 1.14 -0.23
CA VAL A 54 -4.07 0.09 0.79
C VAL A 54 -5.41 0.04 1.49
N LEU A 55 -5.94 -1.17 1.65
CA LEU A 55 -7.12 -1.43 2.45
C LEU A 55 -6.73 -2.30 3.64
N MET A 56 -7.22 -1.94 4.81
CA MET A 56 -7.09 -2.77 6.00
C MET A 56 -8.50 -3.14 6.47
N ASP A 57 -8.83 -4.42 6.34
CA ASP A 57 -10.16 -4.94 6.68
C ASP A 57 -11.28 -4.14 5.99
N GLY A 58 -11.04 -3.77 4.74
CA GLY A 58 -11.99 -3.01 3.94
C GLY A 58 -11.94 -1.50 4.09
N SER A 59 -11.15 -0.98 5.02
CA SER A 59 -10.99 0.45 5.24
C SER A 59 -9.79 0.99 4.47
N ASN A 60 -9.98 2.09 3.76
CA ASN A 60 -8.92 2.70 2.97
C ASN A 60 -7.88 3.38 3.89
N MET A 61 -6.64 2.91 3.82
CA MET A 61 -5.53 3.47 4.61
C MET A 61 -4.76 4.55 3.83
N GLY A 62 -5.09 4.76 2.57
CA GLY A 62 -4.35 5.69 1.71
C GLY A 62 -3.21 5.02 0.98
N GLY A 63 -2.14 5.76 0.71
CA GLY A 63 -0.98 5.28 -0.02
C GLY A 63 0.12 4.75 0.89
N CYS A 64 1.34 4.70 0.35
CA CYS A 64 2.50 4.17 1.05
C CYS A 64 2.79 4.92 2.35
N ALA A 65 2.91 6.25 2.29
CA ALA A 65 3.28 7.05 3.46
C ALA A 65 2.24 6.95 4.57
N GLU A 66 0.96 7.08 4.23
CA GLU A 66 -0.15 7.04 5.19
C GLU A 66 -0.24 5.67 5.87
N THR A 67 -0.02 4.60 5.10
CA THR A 67 -0.04 3.24 5.63
C THR A 67 1.10 3.03 6.62
N ILE A 68 2.30 3.49 6.28
CA ILE A 68 3.45 3.36 7.17
C ILE A 68 3.24 4.14 8.45
N GLU A 69 2.75 5.38 8.37
CA GLU A 69 2.44 6.20 9.54
C GLU A 69 1.45 5.50 10.47
N TYR A 70 0.40 4.92 9.88
CA TYR A 70 -0.60 4.19 10.66
C TYR A 70 0.02 2.99 11.37
N LEU A 71 0.79 2.19 10.65
CA LEU A 71 1.39 0.97 11.22
C LEU A 71 2.43 1.29 12.28
N VAL A 72 3.17 2.38 12.14
CA VAL A 72 4.07 2.86 13.19
C VAL A 72 3.29 3.26 14.42
N SER A 73 2.18 3.98 14.24
CA SER A 73 1.36 4.47 15.36
C SER A 73 0.73 3.36 16.19
N ILE A 74 0.43 2.21 15.58
CA ILE A 74 -0.13 1.07 16.31
C ILE A 74 0.93 0.05 16.74
N GLY A 75 2.21 0.34 16.51
CA GLY A 75 3.31 -0.49 16.95
C GLY A 75 3.64 -1.69 16.07
N CYS A 76 3.04 -1.80 14.88
CA CYS A 76 3.37 -2.88 13.94
C CYS A 76 4.72 -2.68 13.26
N LEU A 77 5.12 -1.43 13.07
CA LEU A 77 6.41 -1.06 12.49
C LEU A 77 7.17 -0.17 13.46
N GLN A 78 8.49 -0.22 13.39
CA GLN A 78 9.34 0.69 14.14
C GLN A 78 9.66 1.89 13.27
N GLU A 79 9.69 3.09 13.87
CA GLU A 79 10.04 4.30 13.16
C GLU A 79 11.54 4.33 12.86
N GLU A 80 11.88 4.19 11.59
CA GLU A 80 13.26 4.22 11.11
C GLU A 80 13.33 5.08 9.85
N LYS A 81 14.54 5.56 9.52
CA LYS A 81 14.76 6.37 8.33
C LYS A 81 14.34 5.65 7.04
N ASP A 82 14.51 4.35 7.01
CA ASP A 82 14.23 3.54 5.83
C ASP A 82 12.74 3.32 5.57
N LEU A 83 11.87 3.75 6.47
CA LEU A 83 10.43 3.61 6.33
C LEU A 83 9.78 4.75 5.56
N GLU A 84 10.53 5.74 5.11
CA GLU A 84 9.98 6.86 4.36
C GLU A 84 9.61 6.44 2.94
N CYS A 85 8.36 6.69 2.57
CA CYS A 85 7.87 6.51 1.20
C CYS A 85 7.93 7.80 0.40
N THR A 86 8.75 8.75 0.81
CA THR A 86 8.94 10.00 0.10
C THR A 86 10.21 9.94 -0.75
N VAL A 87 10.16 10.59 -1.86
CA VAL A 87 11.30 10.73 -2.76
C VAL A 87 11.99 12.05 -2.48
#